data_00412e5ae9ed28919f47cf6dfeec60dd
#
_entry.id   00412e5ae9ed28919f47cf6dfeec60dd
#
_cell.length_a   1.000
_cell.length_b   1.000
_cell.length_c   1.000
_cell.angle_alpha   90.00
_cell.angle_beta   90.00
_cell.angle_gamma   90.00
#
_symmetry.space_group_name_H-M   'P 1'
#
loop_
_entity.id
_entity.type
_entity.pdbx_description
1 polymer ?
#
loop_
_entity_poly.entity_id
_entity_poly.type
_entity_poly.pdbx_seq_one_letter_code
_entity_poly.pdbx_strand_id
1 'polypeptide(L)'
;MTKKIGTVLPYAFLMLVAAPFITMYVGFFLRAFGEGPQLGIFPERFGLSNFSFLWEPIAWGLAETTVWVALANTILFASVSGAVVTVVCMLAGYAVSRIEFKGKNTFLVLQLFLHAVPGQILLIAIFFLLYYLHLLHKIPGVALARASLEIPLGVWMAKGFFDAIPWDVERAAMIDGCTRLQVWYKIFLPLVKPGVAAVFIWGFLFAWHDFIYVYTLLPGTAKLMSTLIQSLLATEVIDYGYLAAMSLLYMLPPLTLFVLLQRALLKVPIFGGKGI
;
A
#
# COMPACT_ATOMS: atom_id res chain seq x y z
N MET A 1 45.47 7.68 -2.92
CA MET A 1 44.75 6.51 -3.50
C MET A 1 43.73 5.91 -2.52
N THR A 2 43.99 5.85 -1.24
CA THR A 2 43.10 5.26 -0.20
C THR A 2 41.72 5.95 -0.01
N LYS A 3 41.62 7.28 -0.18
CA LYS A 3 40.35 8.01 -0.09
C LYS A 3 39.33 7.68 -1.21
N LYS A 4 39.80 7.35 -2.42
CA LYS A 4 38.92 6.98 -3.54
C LYS A 4 38.37 5.54 -3.41
N ILE A 5 39.15 4.64 -2.81
CA ILE A 5 38.70 3.25 -2.59
C ILE A 5 37.57 3.20 -1.54
N GLY A 6 37.67 4.05 -0.49
CA GLY A 6 36.62 4.11 0.55
C GLY A 6 35.27 4.65 0.06
N THR A 7 35.25 5.40 -1.05
CA THR A 7 33.97 5.85 -1.66
C THR A 7 33.44 4.89 -2.72
N VAL A 8 34.30 4.17 -3.43
CA VAL A 8 33.88 3.26 -4.50
C VAL A 8 33.26 1.96 -3.94
N LEU A 9 33.81 1.45 -2.83
CA LEU A 9 33.36 0.17 -2.24
C LEU A 9 31.87 0.15 -1.85
N PRO A 10 31.31 1.17 -1.17
CA PRO A 10 29.87 1.17 -0.86
C PRO A 10 28.99 1.26 -2.11
N TYR A 11 29.40 2.00 -3.15
CA TYR A 11 28.65 2.03 -4.41
C TYR A 11 28.71 0.70 -5.17
N ALA A 12 29.87 0.04 -5.20
CA ALA A 12 30.02 -1.28 -5.80
C ALA A 12 29.16 -2.32 -5.08
N PHE A 13 29.12 -2.27 -3.74
CA PHE A 13 28.26 -3.12 -2.94
C PHE A 13 26.77 -2.87 -3.22
N LEU A 14 26.35 -1.59 -3.26
CA LEU A 14 24.97 -1.23 -3.59
C LEU A 14 24.58 -1.69 -5.01
N MET A 15 25.47 -1.54 -5.99
CA MET A 15 25.24 -2.04 -7.36
C MET A 15 25.13 -3.57 -7.39
N LEU A 16 25.97 -4.28 -6.65
CA LEU A 16 25.91 -5.74 -6.56
C LEU A 16 24.58 -6.22 -5.97
N VAL A 17 24.08 -5.55 -4.92
CA VAL A 17 22.79 -5.85 -4.29
C VAL A 17 21.61 -5.47 -5.20
N ALA A 18 21.73 -4.36 -5.94
CA ALA A 18 20.68 -3.88 -6.84
C ALA A 18 20.61 -4.68 -8.16
N ALA A 19 21.72 -5.26 -8.63
CA ALA A 19 21.81 -5.93 -9.92
C ALA A 19 20.75 -7.03 -10.15
N PRO A 20 20.47 -7.95 -9.20
CA PRO A 20 19.42 -8.96 -9.38
C PRO A 20 18.04 -8.34 -9.59
N PHE A 21 17.72 -7.28 -8.84
CA PHE A 21 16.43 -6.58 -8.99
C PHE A 21 16.34 -5.87 -10.34
N ILE A 22 17.39 -5.17 -10.74
CA ILE A 22 17.46 -4.48 -12.04
C ILE A 22 17.30 -5.52 -13.17
N THR A 23 18.02 -6.63 -13.11
CA THR A 23 17.95 -7.69 -14.12
C THR A 23 16.55 -8.28 -14.19
N MET A 24 15.89 -8.50 -13.05
CA MET A 24 14.52 -8.99 -12.99
C MET A 24 13.55 -8.00 -13.66
N TYR A 25 13.62 -6.71 -13.34
CA TYR A 25 12.76 -5.70 -13.95
C TYR A 25 13.01 -5.53 -15.44
N VAL A 26 14.27 -5.55 -15.88
CA VAL A 26 14.64 -5.50 -17.31
C VAL A 26 14.07 -6.73 -18.03
N GLY A 27 14.24 -7.93 -17.48
CA GLY A 27 13.67 -9.15 -18.04
C GLY A 27 12.14 -9.10 -18.13
N PHE A 28 11.49 -8.54 -17.10
CA PHE A 28 10.05 -8.35 -17.10
C PHE A 28 9.58 -7.38 -18.19
N PHE A 29 10.32 -6.28 -18.38
CA PHE A 29 10.06 -5.31 -19.44
C PHE A 29 10.25 -5.91 -20.83
N LEU A 30 11.36 -6.64 -21.03
CA LEU A 30 11.64 -7.34 -22.28
C LEU A 30 10.54 -8.35 -22.62
N ARG A 31 10.02 -9.06 -21.63
CA ARG A 31 8.91 -10.00 -21.82
C ARG A 31 7.60 -9.31 -22.19
N ALA A 32 7.27 -8.20 -21.55
CA ALA A 32 6.03 -7.47 -21.82
C ALA A 32 5.96 -6.93 -23.26
N PHE A 33 7.08 -6.48 -23.80
CA PHE A 33 7.19 -5.93 -25.16
C PHE A 33 7.71 -6.94 -26.19
N GLY A 34 8.04 -8.17 -25.76
CA GLY A 34 8.59 -9.20 -26.63
C GLY A 34 7.51 -10.02 -27.32
N GLU A 35 7.70 -10.24 -28.62
CA GLU A 35 6.87 -11.13 -29.46
C GLU A 35 7.69 -12.32 -29.98
N GLY A 36 7.02 -13.46 -30.15
CA GLY A 36 7.64 -14.70 -30.63
C GLY A 36 7.79 -15.78 -29.58
N PRO A 37 8.35 -16.95 -29.92
CA PRO A 37 8.52 -18.07 -29.02
C PRO A 37 9.43 -17.68 -27.84
N GLN A 38 8.96 -17.89 -26.63
CA GLN A 38 9.56 -17.37 -25.38
C GLN A 38 10.71 -18.26 -24.85
N LEU A 39 11.52 -18.86 -25.70
CA LEU A 39 12.61 -19.76 -25.33
C LEU A 39 13.92 -19.05 -24.96
N GLY A 40 14.01 -17.71 -25.11
CA GLY A 40 15.21 -16.92 -24.84
C GLY A 40 14.97 -15.77 -23.84
N ILE A 41 16.06 -15.16 -23.36
CA ILE A 41 16.03 -13.95 -22.52
C ILE A 41 15.64 -12.72 -23.35
N PHE A 42 16.06 -12.68 -24.62
CA PHE A 42 15.76 -11.59 -25.55
C PHE A 42 14.65 -11.97 -26.49
N PRO A 43 13.66 -11.08 -26.74
CA PRO A 43 12.60 -11.30 -27.69
C PRO A 43 13.13 -11.24 -29.13
N GLU A 44 12.53 -11.98 -30.05
CA GLU A 44 12.87 -11.94 -31.47
C GLU A 44 12.41 -10.64 -32.14
N ARG A 45 11.27 -10.11 -31.65
CA ARG A 45 10.69 -8.85 -32.12
C ARG A 45 10.10 -8.10 -30.95
N PHE A 46 10.04 -6.78 -31.06
CA PHE A 46 9.32 -5.92 -30.11
C PHE A 46 7.99 -5.50 -30.73
N GLY A 47 6.92 -5.57 -29.92
CA GLY A 47 5.59 -5.19 -30.33
C GLY A 47 4.67 -4.92 -29.14
N LEU A 48 3.39 -4.67 -29.43
CA LEU A 48 2.36 -4.35 -28.46
C LEU A 48 1.27 -5.43 -28.38
N SER A 49 1.46 -6.59 -29.01
CA SER A 49 0.48 -7.68 -29.02
C SER A 49 0.09 -8.12 -27.61
N ASN A 50 1.05 -8.17 -26.69
CA ASN A 50 0.83 -8.50 -25.28
C ASN A 50 -0.01 -7.47 -24.51
N PHE A 51 -0.25 -6.29 -25.09
CA PHE A 51 -1.07 -5.23 -24.49
C PHE A 51 -2.50 -5.19 -25.04
N SER A 52 -2.96 -6.22 -25.77
CA SER A 52 -4.30 -6.29 -26.35
C SER A 52 -5.42 -6.07 -25.33
N PHE A 53 -5.20 -6.43 -24.07
CA PHE A 53 -6.15 -6.20 -22.96
C PHE A 53 -6.50 -4.70 -22.73
N LEU A 54 -5.74 -3.77 -23.27
CA LEU A 54 -6.06 -2.35 -23.15
C LEU A 54 -7.29 -1.93 -23.95
N TRP A 55 -7.58 -2.64 -25.03
CA TRP A 55 -8.69 -2.36 -25.96
C TRP A 55 -9.63 -3.55 -26.19
N GLU A 56 -9.21 -4.77 -25.85
CA GLU A 56 -10.02 -5.96 -25.96
C GLU A 56 -10.60 -6.38 -24.61
N PRO A 57 -11.84 -6.89 -24.55
CA PRO A 57 -12.38 -7.48 -23.33
C PRO A 57 -11.56 -8.71 -22.91
N ILE A 58 -11.43 -8.89 -21.60
CA ILE A 58 -10.75 -10.03 -21.00
C ILE A 58 -11.79 -11.04 -20.56
N ALA A 59 -11.63 -12.30 -20.98
CA ALA A 59 -12.47 -13.40 -20.51
C ALA A 59 -12.25 -13.61 -18.99
N TRP A 60 -13.35 -13.70 -18.23
CA TRP A 60 -13.34 -13.93 -16.80
C TRP A 60 -14.38 -15.01 -16.47
N GLY A 61 -13.98 -16.26 -16.53
CA GLY A 61 -14.93 -17.38 -16.41
C GLY A 61 -16.00 -17.30 -17.51
N LEU A 62 -17.28 -17.17 -17.10
CA LEU A 62 -18.42 -17.04 -18.02
C LEU A 62 -18.76 -15.57 -18.38
N ALA A 63 -18.01 -14.60 -17.87
CA ALA A 63 -18.26 -13.18 -18.12
C ALA A 63 -17.04 -12.52 -18.75
N GLU A 64 -17.24 -11.38 -19.39
CA GLU A 64 -16.19 -10.52 -19.90
C GLU A 64 -15.98 -9.30 -18.99
N THR A 65 -14.79 -8.79 -18.95
CA THR A 65 -14.45 -7.55 -18.26
C THR A 65 -13.42 -6.76 -19.05
N THR A 66 -13.32 -5.49 -18.80
CA THR A 66 -12.23 -4.67 -19.32
C THR A 66 -11.18 -4.43 -18.22
N VAL A 67 -9.93 -4.32 -18.61
CA VAL A 67 -8.83 -4.00 -17.66
C VAL A 67 -9.11 -2.70 -16.91
N TRP A 68 -9.75 -1.74 -17.54
CA TRP A 68 -10.05 -0.42 -16.96
C TRP A 68 -11.04 -0.51 -15.81
N VAL A 69 -12.04 -1.39 -15.91
CA VAL A 69 -12.99 -1.64 -14.80
C VAL A 69 -12.27 -2.30 -13.63
N ALA A 70 -11.42 -3.30 -13.89
CA ALA A 70 -10.64 -3.97 -12.86
C ALA A 70 -9.66 -3.00 -12.18
N LEU A 71 -9.00 -2.13 -12.96
CA LEU A 71 -8.08 -1.12 -12.46
C LEU A 71 -8.80 -0.07 -11.60
N ALA A 72 -9.94 0.44 -12.08
CA ALA A 72 -10.76 1.40 -11.33
C ALA A 72 -11.26 0.83 -10.00
N ASN A 73 -11.74 -0.41 -10.01
CA ASN A 73 -12.17 -1.11 -8.79
C ASN A 73 -11.00 -1.29 -7.80
N THR A 74 -9.80 -1.62 -8.32
CA THR A 74 -8.59 -1.78 -7.49
C THR A 74 -8.16 -0.46 -6.87
N ILE A 75 -8.16 0.63 -7.65
CA ILE A 75 -7.86 1.98 -7.16
C ILE A 75 -8.87 2.39 -6.10
N LEU A 76 -10.16 2.17 -6.35
CA LEU A 76 -11.22 2.48 -5.39
C LEU A 76 -11.03 1.69 -4.08
N PHE A 77 -10.84 0.37 -4.19
CA PHE A 77 -10.62 -0.52 -3.04
C PHE A 77 -9.42 -0.09 -2.20
N ALA A 78 -8.27 0.12 -2.84
CA ALA A 78 -7.04 0.51 -2.16
C ALA A 78 -7.13 1.93 -1.57
N SER A 79 -7.74 2.88 -2.30
CA SER A 79 -7.91 4.26 -1.83
C SER A 79 -8.86 4.35 -0.63
N VAL A 80 -9.97 3.64 -0.65
CA VAL A 80 -10.90 3.58 0.49
C VAL A 80 -10.22 2.95 1.70
N SER A 81 -9.52 1.82 1.52
CA SER A 81 -8.76 1.18 2.60
C SER A 81 -7.69 2.12 3.17
N GLY A 82 -6.88 2.73 2.32
CA GLY A 82 -5.84 3.68 2.72
C GLY A 82 -6.39 4.90 3.45
N ALA A 83 -7.52 5.46 2.98
CA ALA A 83 -8.18 6.60 3.63
C ALA A 83 -8.71 6.22 5.03
N VAL A 84 -9.36 5.06 5.16
CA VAL A 84 -9.88 4.57 6.45
C VAL A 84 -8.73 4.34 7.44
N VAL A 85 -7.67 3.65 7.03
CA VAL A 85 -6.47 3.45 7.85
C VAL A 85 -5.92 4.79 8.29
N THR A 86 -5.77 5.75 7.37
CA THR A 86 -5.21 7.07 7.68
C THR A 86 -6.05 7.82 8.68
N VAL A 87 -7.35 7.94 8.46
CA VAL A 87 -8.25 8.70 9.37
C VAL A 87 -8.23 8.10 10.77
N VAL A 88 -8.42 6.78 10.88
CA VAL A 88 -8.45 6.10 12.17
C VAL A 88 -7.10 6.18 12.88
N CYS A 89 -5.99 5.94 12.15
CA CYS A 89 -4.66 5.93 12.75
C CYS A 89 -4.18 7.33 13.14
N MET A 90 -4.53 8.38 12.38
CA MET A 90 -4.18 9.75 12.77
C MET A 90 -4.95 10.22 14.00
N LEU A 91 -6.22 9.85 14.15
CA LEU A 91 -7.00 10.14 15.36
C LEU A 91 -6.50 9.34 16.57
N ALA A 92 -6.37 8.04 16.42
CA ALA A 92 -5.92 7.16 17.50
C ALA A 92 -4.46 7.42 17.89
N GLY A 93 -3.58 7.62 16.91
CA GLY A 93 -2.17 7.93 17.14
C GLY A 93 -1.97 9.24 17.92
N TYR A 94 -2.73 10.29 17.58
CA TYR A 94 -2.75 11.53 18.36
C TYR A 94 -3.22 11.27 19.79
N ALA A 95 -4.34 10.57 19.96
CA ALA A 95 -4.89 10.27 21.30
C ALA A 95 -3.87 9.49 22.15
N VAL A 96 -3.28 8.44 21.59
CA VAL A 96 -2.28 7.61 22.28
C VAL A 96 -0.96 8.38 22.50
N SER A 97 -0.59 9.33 21.65
CA SER A 97 0.60 10.17 21.86
C SER A 97 0.39 11.19 22.98
N ARG A 98 -0.76 11.87 23.00
CA ARG A 98 -0.99 13.09 23.81
C ARG A 98 -1.89 12.92 25.04
N ILE A 99 -2.66 11.84 25.09
CA ILE A 99 -3.55 11.59 26.23
C ILE A 99 -2.94 10.52 27.13
N GLU A 100 -2.81 10.84 28.41
CA GLU A 100 -2.43 9.85 29.42
C GLU A 100 -3.69 9.17 29.95
N PHE A 101 -3.71 7.84 29.85
CA PHE A 101 -4.78 6.99 30.38
C PHE A 101 -4.22 5.70 30.96
N LYS A 102 -4.95 5.11 31.91
CA LYS A 102 -4.55 3.85 32.54
C LYS A 102 -4.58 2.73 31.48
N GLY A 103 -3.50 1.96 31.39
CA GLY A 103 -3.39 0.85 30.43
C GLY A 103 -2.87 1.24 29.03
N LYS A 104 -2.41 2.47 28.81
CA LYS A 104 -1.87 2.95 27.52
C LYS A 104 -0.78 2.01 26.96
N ASN A 105 0.18 1.61 27.77
CA ASN A 105 1.25 0.72 27.34
C ASN A 105 0.72 -0.69 27.02
N THR A 106 -0.19 -1.21 27.83
CA THR A 106 -0.83 -2.51 27.57
C THR A 106 -1.63 -2.47 26.26
N PHE A 107 -2.37 -1.39 26.00
CA PHE A 107 -3.09 -1.19 24.75
C PHE A 107 -2.15 -1.20 23.53
N LEU A 108 -1.01 -0.50 23.63
CA LEU A 108 -0.01 -0.45 22.57
C LEU A 108 0.61 -1.84 22.29
N VAL A 109 0.98 -2.57 23.34
CA VAL A 109 1.53 -3.93 23.22
C VAL A 109 0.49 -4.87 22.62
N LEU A 110 -0.78 -4.78 23.09
CA LEU A 110 -1.86 -5.60 22.57
C LEU A 110 -2.11 -5.36 21.07
N GLN A 111 -2.03 -4.13 20.60
CA GLN A 111 -2.15 -3.81 19.18
C GLN A 111 -1.06 -4.51 18.34
N LEU A 112 0.20 -4.48 18.78
CA LEU A 112 1.27 -5.19 18.09
C LEU A 112 1.06 -6.71 18.10
N PHE A 113 0.61 -7.24 19.24
CA PHE A 113 0.30 -8.67 19.35
C PHE A 113 -0.84 -9.08 18.39
N LEU A 114 -1.90 -8.28 18.30
CA LEU A 114 -2.99 -8.53 17.38
C LEU A 114 -2.55 -8.45 15.91
N HIS A 115 -1.64 -7.52 15.58
CA HIS A 115 -1.09 -7.42 14.22
C HIS A 115 -0.20 -8.62 13.84
N ALA A 116 0.42 -9.28 14.83
CA ALA A 116 1.23 -10.49 14.60
C ALA A 116 0.37 -11.73 14.24
N VAL A 117 -0.94 -11.69 14.50
CA VAL A 117 -1.84 -12.77 14.10
C VAL A 117 -2.06 -12.72 12.58
N PRO A 118 -1.80 -13.82 11.84
CA PRO A 118 -2.04 -13.84 10.41
C PRO A 118 -3.51 -13.51 10.08
N GLY A 119 -3.72 -12.46 9.30
CA GLY A 119 -5.07 -11.99 8.95
C GLY A 119 -5.94 -13.07 8.31
N GLN A 120 -5.34 -14.02 7.59
CA GLN A 120 -6.05 -15.12 6.94
C GLN A 120 -6.87 -15.98 7.91
N ILE A 121 -6.43 -16.11 9.17
CA ILE A 121 -7.16 -16.84 10.21
C ILE A 121 -8.50 -16.16 10.53
N LEU A 122 -8.55 -14.83 10.40
CA LEU A 122 -9.75 -14.03 10.68
C LEU A 122 -10.75 -14.03 9.52
N LEU A 123 -10.41 -14.61 8.37
CA LEU A 123 -11.21 -14.52 7.15
C LEU A 123 -12.66 -15.03 7.33
N ILE A 124 -12.79 -16.17 8.02
CA ILE A 124 -14.12 -16.77 8.29
C ILE A 124 -14.95 -15.85 9.19
N ALA A 125 -14.37 -15.31 10.25
CA ALA A 125 -15.06 -14.39 11.16
C ALA A 125 -15.46 -13.10 10.44
N ILE A 126 -14.58 -12.56 9.60
CA ILE A 126 -14.85 -11.37 8.78
C ILE A 126 -15.94 -11.64 7.75
N PHE A 127 -15.97 -12.83 7.14
CA PHE A 127 -17.05 -13.23 6.23
C PHE A 127 -18.42 -13.13 6.92
N PHE A 128 -18.58 -13.76 8.08
CA PHE A 128 -19.83 -13.70 8.82
C PHE A 128 -20.18 -12.28 9.28
N LEU A 129 -19.19 -11.51 9.74
CA LEU A 129 -19.39 -10.11 10.13
C LEU A 129 -19.93 -9.28 8.95
N LEU A 130 -19.30 -9.37 7.78
CA LEU A 130 -19.76 -8.65 6.58
C LEU A 130 -21.11 -9.14 6.09
N TYR A 131 -21.40 -10.43 6.23
CA TYR A 131 -22.71 -11.01 5.90
C TYR A 131 -23.82 -10.40 6.76
N TYR A 132 -23.66 -10.39 8.09
CA TYR A 132 -24.65 -9.81 9.01
C TYR A 132 -24.81 -8.28 8.86
N LEU A 133 -23.73 -7.59 8.48
CA LEU A 133 -23.77 -6.14 8.21
C LEU A 133 -24.31 -5.81 6.80
N HIS A 134 -24.67 -6.80 5.98
CA HIS A 134 -25.05 -6.63 4.58
C HIS A 134 -24.00 -5.91 3.72
N LEU A 135 -22.72 -6.06 4.08
CA LEU A 135 -21.56 -5.48 3.40
C LEU A 135 -20.74 -6.51 2.60
N LEU A 136 -21.11 -7.80 2.71
CA LEU A 136 -20.49 -8.86 1.92
C LEU A 136 -20.73 -8.62 0.41
N HIS A 137 -19.77 -8.96 -0.43
CA HIS A 137 -19.76 -8.75 -1.88
C HIS A 137 -19.79 -7.28 -2.33
N LYS A 138 -19.53 -6.34 -1.42
CA LYS A 138 -19.43 -4.90 -1.74
C LYS A 138 -17.99 -4.40 -1.53
N ILE A 139 -17.44 -3.72 -2.51
CA ILE A 139 -16.05 -3.17 -2.41
C ILE A 139 -15.85 -2.38 -1.12
N PRO A 140 -16.73 -1.43 -0.71
CA PRO A 140 -16.52 -0.68 0.53
C PRO A 140 -16.47 -1.57 1.78
N GLY A 141 -17.31 -2.61 1.85
CA GLY A 141 -17.35 -3.53 2.98
C GLY A 141 -16.03 -4.30 3.14
N VAL A 142 -15.55 -4.87 2.04
CA VAL A 142 -14.27 -5.60 2.05
C VAL A 142 -13.09 -4.67 2.27
N ALA A 143 -13.13 -3.42 1.74
CA ALA A 143 -12.14 -2.40 2.00
C ALA A 143 -12.04 -2.00 3.48
N LEU A 144 -13.19 -1.86 4.16
CA LEU A 144 -13.23 -1.61 5.60
C LEU A 144 -12.63 -2.76 6.41
N ALA A 145 -12.99 -4.00 6.06
CA ALA A 145 -12.44 -5.19 6.69
C ALA A 145 -10.93 -5.28 6.49
N ARG A 146 -10.45 -5.01 5.26
CA ARG A 146 -9.02 -5.01 4.95
C ARG A 146 -8.28 -3.91 5.70
N ALA A 147 -8.85 -2.71 5.76
CA ALA A 147 -8.29 -1.58 6.50
C ALA A 147 -8.12 -1.89 7.99
N SER A 148 -9.09 -2.59 8.61
CA SER A 148 -9.06 -2.89 10.04
C SER A 148 -7.83 -3.69 10.47
N LEU A 149 -7.28 -4.53 9.60
CA LEU A 149 -6.10 -5.34 9.88
C LEU A 149 -4.81 -4.51 9.94
N GLU A 150 -4.77 -3.37 9.26
CA GLU A 150 -3.58 -2.50 9.23
C GLU A 150 -3.61 -1.41 10.30
N ILE A 151 -4.77 -1.16 10.94
CA ILE A 151 -4.92 -0.14 11.98
C ILE A 151 -3.94 -0.33 13.14
N PRO A 152 -3.72 -1.53 13.69
CA PRO A 152 -2.83 -1.69 14.83
C PRO A 152 -1.43 -1.13 14.60
N LEU A 153 -0.79 -1.49 13.49
CA LEU A 153 0.54 -0.98 13.14
C LEU A 153 0.49 0.49 12.67
N GLY A 154 -0.57 0.86 11.94
CA GLY A 154 -0.79 2.24 11.50
C GLY A 154 -0.89 3.23 12.67
N VAL A 155 -1.50 2.86 13.80
CA VAL A 155 -1.55 3.66 15.03
C VAL A 155 -0.15 3.87 15.62
N TRP A 156 0.69 2.83 15.63
CA TRP A 156 2.08 2.94 16.05
C TRP A 156 2.88 3.90 15.18
N MET A 157 2.72 3.80 13.85
CA MET A 157 3.36 4.71 12.91
C MET A 157 2.90 6.15 13.15
N ALA A 158 1.59 6.39 13.23
CA ALA A 158 1.02 7.71 13.47
C ALA A 158 1.49 8.30 14.82
N LYS A 159 1.47 7.50 15.91
CA LYS A 159 2.00 7.88 17.21
C LYS A 159 3.44 8.38 17.10
N GLY A 160 4.32 7.68 16.38
CA GLY A 160 5.71 8.09 16.21
C GLY A 160 5.86 9.48 15.59
N PHE A 161 5.02 9.84 14.62
CA PHE A 161 5.01 11.19 14.04
C PHE A 161 4.52 12.25 15.02
N PHE A 162 3.51 11.96 15.84
CA PHE A 162 3.03 12.88 16.85
C PHE A 162 4.01 13.04 18.01
N ASP A 163 4.68 11.97 18.44
CA ASP A 163 5.70 11.99 19.50
C ASP A 163 6.90 12.88 19.12
N ALA A 164 7.20 13.01 17.86
CA ALA A 164 8.29 13.86 17.36
C ALA A 164 8.01 15.38 17.57
N ILE A 165 6.76 15.79 17.79
CA ILE A 165 6.41 17.20 18.03
C ILE A 165 6.60 17.50 19.53
N PRO A 166 7.33 18.59 19.90
CA PRO A 166 7.47 19.00 21.29
C PRO A 166 6.12 19.31 21.96
N TRP A 167 5.97 18.95 23.21
CA TRP A 167 4.75 19.22 24.00
C TRP A 167 4.41 20.71 24.12
N ASP A 168 5.43 21.58 24.06
CA ASP A 168 5.26 23.01 24.17
C ASP A 168 4.41 23.60 23.04
N VAL A 169 4.41 22.97 21.86
CA VAL A 169 3.55 23.38 20.73
C VAL A 169 2.07 23.21 21.08
N GLU A 170 1.71 22.09 21.73
CA GLU A 170 0.34 21.85 22.17
C GLU A 170 -0.05 22.78 23.31
N ARG A 171 0.84 22.98 24.31
CA ARG A 171 0.61 23.83 25.45
C ARG A 171 0.39 25.29 25.03
N ALA A 172 1.24 25.81 24.16
CA ALA A 172 1.10 27.17 23.62
C ALA A 172 -0.25 27.38 22.94
N ALA A 173 -0.65 26.45 22.06
CA ALA A 173 -1.94 26.52 21.37
C ALA A 173 -3.14 26.45 22.34
N MET A 174 -3.03 25.67 23.41
CA MET A 174 -4.10 25.60 24.44
C MET A 174 -4.16 26.89 25.28
N ILE A 175 -3.04 27.54 25.53
CA ILE A 175 -2.98 28.87 26.18
C ILE A 175 -3.65 29.93 25.30
N ASP A 176 -3.47 29.82 23.93
CA ASP A 176 -4.12 30.69 22.96
C ASP A 176 -5.62 30.40 22.79
N GLY A 177 -6.20 29.49 23.60
CA GLY A 177 -7.62 29.17 23.64
C GLY A 177 -8.09 28.11 22.65
N CYS A 178 -7.16 27.38 21.99
CA CYS A 178 -7.53 26.27 21.12
C CYS A 178 -8.01 25.06 21.93
N THR A 179 -9.11 24.43 21.49
CA THR A 179 -9.51 23.11 21.99
C THR A 179 -8.56 22.04 21.44
N ARG A 180 -8.46 20.87 22.09
CA ARG A 180 -7.60 19.75 21.63
C ARG A 180 -7.89 19.33 20.19
N LEU A 181 -9.16 19.32 19.79
CA LEU A 181 -9.53 19.00 18.41
C LEU A 181 -9.03 20.08 17.43
N GLN A 182 -9.10 21.37 17.83
CA GLN A 182 -8.53 22.45 17.04
C GLN A 182 -7.01 22.35 16.92
N VAL A 183 -6.32 22.01 17.99
CA VAL A 183 -4.87 21.73 17.97
C VAL A 183 -4.56 20.61 17.00
N TRP A 184 -5.33 19.51 17.05
CA TRP A 184 -5.14 18.37 16.16
C TRP A 184 -5.25 18.76 14.68
N TYR A 185 -6.35 19.38 14.24
CA TYR A 185 -6.56 19.63 12.81
C TYR A 185 -5.89 20.90 12.28
N LYS A 186 -5.72 21.95 13.12
CA LYS A 186 -5.10 23.22 12.68
C LYS A 186 -3.58 23.23 12.77
N ILE A 187 -3.02 22.51 13.73
CA ILE A 187 -1.60 22.59 14.07
C ILE A 187 -0.90 21.27 13.79
N PHE A 188 -1.35 20.19 14.41
CA PHE A 188 -0.64 18.92 14.33
C PHE A 188 -0.76 18.25 12.97
N LEU A 189 -1.96 18.15 12.41
CA LEU A 189 -2.17 17.50 11.12
C LEU A 189 -1.34 18.15 9.99
N PRO A 190 -1.23 19.48 9.89
CA PRO A 190 -0.30 20.14 8.97
C PRO A 190 1.19 19.84 9.25
N LEU A 191 1.60 19.74 10.52
CA LEU A 191 2.99 19.44 10.89
C LEU A 191 3.37 17.98 10.57
N VAL A 192 2.42 17.03 10.74
CA VAL A 192 2.64 15.61 10.47
C VAL A 192 2.22 15.17 9.05
N LYS A 193 2.13 16.09 8.09
CA LYS A 193 1.83 15.74 6.69
C LYS A 193 2.66 14.55 6.15
N PRO A 194 3.97 14.44 6.45
CA PRO A 194 4.74 13.26 6.09
C PRO A 194 4.19 11.97 6.69
N GLY A 195 3.74 12.02 7.95
CA GLY A 195 3.11 10.90 8.63
C GLY A 195 1.78 10.49 8.01
N VAL A 196 0.95 11.48 7.64
CA VAL A 196 -0.32 11.24 6.93
C VAL A 196 -0.04 10.52 5.61
N ALA A 197 0.93 10.99 4.83
CA ALA A 197 1.33 10.37 3.56
C ALA A 197 1.86 8.94 3.78
N ALA A 198 2.69 8.73 4.79
CA ALA A 198 3.27 7.42 5.09
C ALA A 198 2.19 6.39 5.49
N VAL A 199 1.25 6.78 6.36
CA VAL A 199 0.16 5.89 6.80
C VAL A 199 -0.82 5.62 5.65
N PHE A 200 -1.08 6.62 4.80
CA PHE A 200 -1.92 6.42 3.61
C PHE A 200 -1.29 5.44 2.62
N ILE A 201 -0.01 5.63 2.27
CA ILE A 201 0.72 4.70 1.39
C ILE A 201 0.71 3.30 1.98
N TRP A 202 0.95 3.17 3.28
CA TRP A 202 0.90 1.89 3.99
C TRP A 202 -0.44 1.18 3.76
N GLY A 203 -1.56 1.81 4.16
CA GLY A 203 -2.89 1.22 4.00
C GLY A 203 -3.28 0.96 2.55
N PHE A 204 -2.90 1.86 1.63
CA PHE A 204 -3.13 1.72 0.20
C PHE A 204 -2.38 0.50 -0.38
N LEU A 205 -1.08 0.36 -0.12
CA LEU A 205 -0.26 -0.71 -0.67
C LEU A 205 -0.69 -2.08 -0.16
N PHE A 206 -1.02 -2.20 1.13
CA PHE A 206 -1.52 -3.46 1.68
C PHE A 206 -2.85 -3.89 1.06
N ALA A 207 -3.75 -2.95 0.80
CA ALA A 207 -4.98 -3.24 0.08
C ALA A 207 -4.73 -3.48 -1.41
N TRP A 208 -3.82 -2.74 -2.04
CA TRP A 208 -3.47 -2.90 -3.45
C TRP A 208 -3.02 -4.32 -3.78
N HIS A 209 -2.15 -4.89 -2.96
CA HIS A 209 -1.62 -6.23 -3.17
C HIS A 209 -2.51 -7.36 -2.64
N ASP A 210 -3.66 -7.02 -2.04
CA ASP A 210 -4.53 -8.05 -1.47
C ASP A 210 -5.21 -8.87 -2.56
N PHE A 211 -5.00 -10.18 -2.49
CA PHE A 211 -5.66 -11.17 -3.32
C PHE A 211 -6.68 -11.99 -2.51
N ILE A 212 -6.28 -12.45 -1.31
CA ILE A 212 -7.02 -13.46 -0.56
C ILE A 212 -8.39 -12.94 -0.12
N TYR A 213 -8.44 -11.76 0.48
CA TYR A 213 -9.69 -11.14 0.93
C TYR A 213 -10.59 -10.76 -0.24
N VAL A 214 -10.01 -10.23 -1.31
CA VAL A 214 -10.74 -9.88 -2.53
C VAL A 214 -11.33 -11.13 -3.17
N TYR A 215 -10.53 -12.17 -3.39
CA TYR A 215 -10.97 -13.42 -4.01
C TYR A 215 -12.08 -14.10 -3.21
N THR A 216 -11.97 -14.11 -1.88
CA THR A 216 -12.92 -14.83 -1.01
C THR A 216 -14.19 -14.03 -0.73
N LEU A 217 -14.07 -12.70 -0.54
CA LEU A 217 -15.19 -11.88 -0.08
C LEU A 217 -15.90 -11.10 -1.21
N LEU A 218 -15.31 -11.05 -2.43
CA LEU A 218 -15.88 -10.44 -3.62
C LEU A 218 -16.01 -11.42 -4.81
N PRO A 219 -16.43 -12.67 -4.62
CA PRO A 219 -16.45 -13.65 -5.70
C PRO A 219 -17.40 -13.20 -6.82
N GLY A 220 -16.86 -12.97 -8.01
CA GLY A 220 -17.66 -12.71 -9.22
C GLY A 220 -18.36 -11.34 -9.28
N THR A 221 -18.44 -10.59 -8.18
CA THR A 221 -19.21 -9.33 -8.11
C THR A 221 -18.41 -8.10 -8.49
N ALA A 222 -17.13 -8.06 -8.07
CA ALA A 222 -16.23 -6.98 -8.44
C ALA A 222 -14.88 -7.57 -8.88
N LYS A 223 -14.47 -7.20 -10.08
CA LYS A 223 -13.20 -7.66 -10.66
C LYS A 223 -12.12 -6.66 -10.29
N LEU A 224 -11.07 -7.14 -9.61
CA LEU A 224 -9.91 -6.36 -9.26
C LEU A 224 -8.69 -6.90 -10.03
N MET A 225 -7.67 -6.06 -10.21
CA MET A 225 -6.46 -6.44 -10.94
C MET A 225 -5.72 -7.63 -10.29
N SER A 226 -5.68 -7.70 -8.96
CA SER A 226 -5.03 -8.81 -8.23
C SER A 226 -5.68 -10.16 -8.55
N THR A 227 -7.01 -10.22 -8.59
CA THR A 227 -7.75 -11.44 -8.95
C THR A 227 -7.65 -11.76 -10.44
N LEU A 228 -7.62 -10.73 -11.30
CA LEU A 228 -7.48 -10.89 -12.73
C LEU A 228 -6.10 -11.46 -13.11
N ILE A 229 -5.02 -10.93 -12.56
CA ILE A 229 -3.66 -11.44 -12.76
C ILE A 229 -3.54 -12.88 -12.25
N GLN A 230 -4.14 -13.18 -11.11
CA GLN A 230 -4.10 -14.53 -10.55
C GLN A 230 -4.87 -15.54 -11.42
N SER A 231 -5.97 -15.13 -12.05
CA SER A 231 -6.70 -16.03 -12.96
C SER A 231 -5.90 -16.41 -14.20
N LEU A 232 -5.03 -15.51 -14.69
CA LEU A 232 -4.13 -15.80 -15.81
C LEU A 232 -3.05 -16.83 -15.44
N LEU A 233 -2.65 -16.87 -14.17
CA LEU A 233 -1.71 -17.88 -13.65
C LEU A 233 -2.38 -19.26 -13.46
N ALA A 234 -3.69 -19.31 -13.40
CA ALA A 234 -4.46 -20.55 -13.22
C ALA A 234 -4.85 -21.22 -14.57
N THR A 235 -4.48 -20.65 -15.71
CA THR A 235 -4.72 -21.23 -17.05
C THR A 235 -3.74 -22.38 -17.33
N GLU A 236 -4.16 -23.37 -18.13
CA GLU A 236 -3.31 -24.51 -18.52
C GLU A 236 -2.05 -24.08 -19.29
N VAL A 237 -2.16 -23.01 -20.09
CA VAL A 237 -1.04 -22.42 -20.80
C VAL A 237 -0.91 -20.95 -20.39
N ILE A 238 0.18 -20.64 -19.68
CA ILE A 238 0.45 -19.30 -19.20
C ILE A 238 1.14 -18.50 -20.33
N ASP A 239 0.50 -17.44 -20.75
CA ASP A 239 1.15 -16.42 -21.60
C ASP A 239 1.93 -15.44 -20.71
N TYR A 240 3.23 -15.68 -20.61
CA TYR A 240 4.12 -14.84 -19.79
C TYR A 240 4.30 -13.43 -20.35
N GLY A 241 4.14 -13.22 -21.67
CA GLY A 241 4.21 -11.89 -22.28
C GLY A 241 3.01 -11.04 -21.87
N TYR A 242 1.82 -11.60 -22.04
CA TYR A 242 0.56 -10.98 -21.64
C TYR A 242 0.51 -10.70 -20.12
N LEU A 243 0.93 -11.67 -19.31
CA LEU A 243 1.03 -11.54 -17.86
C LEU A 243 2.00 -10.43 -17.45
N ALA A 244 3.17 -10.35 -18.09
CA ALA A 244 4.15 -9.29 -17.84
C ALA A 244 3.59 -7.91 -18.21
N ALA A 245 2.96 -7.78 -19.37
CA ALA A 245 2.35 -6.52 -19.82
C ALA A 245 1.25 -6.04 -18.84
N MET A 246 0.37 -6.95 -18.41
CA MET A 246 -0.69 -6.63 -17.43
C MET A 246 -0.11 -6.24 -16.06
N SER A 247 0.96 -6.90 -15.63
CA SER A 247 1.63 -6.58 -14.37
C SER A 247 2.37 -5.24 -14.43
N LEU A 248 2.89 -4.81 -15.59
CA LEU A 248 3.42 -3.46 -15.77
C LEU A 248 2.33 -2.41 -15.57
N LEU A 249 1.14 -2.62 -16.15
CA LEU A 249 0.00 -1.72 -15.90
C LEU A 249 -0.37 -1.68 -14.41
N TYR A 250 -0.37 -2.84 -13.75
CA TYR A 250 -0.67 -2.96 -12.32
C TYR A 250 0.34 -2.23 -11.43
N MET A 251 1.60 -2.11 -11.84
CA MET A 251 2.64 -1.36 -11.13
C MET A 251 2.46 0.16 -11.21
N LEU A 252 1.82 0.70 -12.25
CA LEU A 252 1.79 2.15 -12.50
C LEU A 252 1.11 2.96 -11.39
N PRO A 253 -0.09 2.59 -10.84
CA PRO A 253 -0.73 3.39 -9.80
C PRO A 253 0.07 3.48 -8.50
N PRO A 254 0.65 2.40 -7.92
CA PRO A 254 1.54 2.51 -6.75
C PRO A 254 2.77 3.37 -7.01
N LEU A 255 3.40 3.24 -8.17
CA LEU A 255 4.56 4.07 -8.54
C LEU A 255 4.16 5.54 -8.65
N THR A 256 3.04 5.84 -9.30
CA THR A 256 2.51 7.19 -9.42
C THR A 256 2.21 7.77 -8.06
N LEU A 257 1.55 7.02 -7.19
CA LEU A 257 1.27 7.42 -5.81
C LEU A 257 2.56 7.74 -5.05
N PHE A 258 3.58 6.89 -5.16
CA PHE A 258 4.87 7.12 -4.51
C PHE A 258 5.53 8.40 -5.03
N VAL A 259 5.59 8.61 -6.35
CA VAL A 259 6.17 9.82 -6.97
C VAL A 259 5.44 11.08 -6.52
N LEU A 260 4.10 11.05 -6.41
CA LEU A 260 3.30 12.19 -5.94
C LEU A 260 3.58 12.50 -4.47
N LEU A 261 3.72 11.49 -3.62
CA LEU A 261 3.86 11.65 -2.17
C LEU A 261 5.32 11.69 -1.68
N GLN A 262 6.31 11.37 -2.51
CA GLN A 262 7.74 11.36 -2.12
C GLN A 262 8.19 12.70 -1.53
N ARG A 263 7.71 13.84 -2.08
CA ARG A 263 8.06 15.16 -1.55
C ARG A 263 7.52 15.40 -0.14
N ALA A 264 6.38 14.82 0.19
CA ALA A 264 5.83 14.87 1.53
C ALA A 264 6.63 13.97 2.49
N LEU A 265 7.01 12.77 2.04
CA LEU A 265 7.81 11.82 2.82
C LEU A 265 9.21 12.34 3.16
N LEU A 266 9.86 13.05 2.23
CA LEU A 266 11.21 13.60 2.42
C LEU A 266 11.25 14.81 3.35
N LYS A 267 10.10 15.45 3.65
CA LYS A 267 10.00 16.61 4.54
C LYS A 267 9.73 16.20 6.00
N VAL A 268 10.26 15.07 6.45
CA VAL A 268 10.15 14.68 7.87
C VAL A 268 10.91 15.73 8.70
N PRO A 269 10.24 16.52 9.53
CA PRO A 269 10.93 17.44 10.42
C PRO A 269 11.71 16.60 11.43
N ILE A 270 13.03 16.65 11.39
CA ILE A 270 13.90 16.05 12.41
C ILE A 270 13.83 16.98 13.64
N PHE A 271 12.75 16.87 14.40
CA PHE A 271 12.65 17.54 15.69
C PHE A 271 13.57 16.79 16.68
N GLY A 272 14.76 17.30 16.94
CA GLY A 272 15.64 16.79 17.99
C GLY A 272 17.01 16.23 17.55
N GLY A 273 17.41 16.35 16.32
CA GLY A 273 18.79 16.17 15.94
C GLY A 273 19.62 17.36 16.41
N LYS A 274 20.31 17.26 17.56
CA LYS A 274 21.49 18.09 17.81
C LYS A 274 22.41 17.84 16.62
N GLY A 275 22.67 18.91 15.83
CA GLY A 275 23.63 18.83 14.76
C GLY A 275 24.95 18.24 15.30
N ILE A 276 25.43 17.21 14.62
CA ILE A 276 26.81 16.75 14.69
C ILE A 276 27.58 17.53 13.64
#